data_27bb22fa795f05090447d4fe926cc8ab
#
_entry.id   27bb22fa795f05090447d4fe926cc8ab
#
_cell.length_a   1.000
_cell.length_b   1.000
_cell.length_c   1.000
_cell.angle_alpha   90.00
_cell.angle_beta   90.00
_cell.angle_gamma   90.00
#
_symmetry.space_group_name_H-M   'P 1'
#
loop_
_entity.id
_entity.type
_entity.pdbx_description
1 polymer ?
#
loop_
_entity_poly.entity_id
_entity_poly.type
_entity_poly.pdbx_seq_one_letter_code
_entity_poly.pdbx_strand_id
1 'polypeptide(L)'
;LESLDPNRSFLYATDVQKFSHLRSRLDDQLRRAQLATVFSLFNVYRNRVENRVEHALRLLDSGFDFDIDERYQFDRRDAPWITSTPAMDELWRQRVKNDYLSLKISGKTSDEITKKLSDRYGQIKRRVHQFKN
;
A
#
# COMPACT_ATOMS: atom_id res chain seq x y z
N LEU A 1 -12.57 2.30 6.44
CA LEU A 1 -11.61 2.07 5.36
C LEU A 1 -10.58 3.18 5.23
N GLU A 2 -10.99 4.43 5.44
CA GLU A 2 -10.07 5.56 5.41
C GLU A 2 -9.03 5.48 6.52
N SER A 3 -9.39 4.95 7.69
CA SER A 3 -8.44 4.79 8.79
C SER A 3 -7.47 3.64 8.56
N LEU A 4 -7.84 2.64 7.75
CA LEU A 4 -6.99 1.50 7.43
C LEU A 4 -5.98 1.85 6.33
N ASP A 5 -6.39 2.62 5.34
CA ASP A 5 -5.57 3.02 4.20
C ASP A 5 -5.72 4.53 3.95
N PRO A 6 -5.18 5.37 4.86
CA PRO A 6 -5.43 6.82 4.81
C PRO A 6 -4.86 7.49 3.56
N ASN A 7 -3.79 6.99 2.99
CA ASN A 7 -3.18 7.54 1.78
C ASN A 7 -3.68 6.88 0.50
N ARG A 8 -4.63 5.95 0.61
CA ARG A 8 -5.26 5.28 -0.53
C ARG A 8 -4.21 4.68 -1.48
N SER A 9 -3.23 4.00 -0.88
CA SER A 9 -2.09 3.43 -1.61
C SER A 9 -2.06 1.90 -1.62
N PHE A 10 -3.04 1.23 -1.05
CA PHE A 10 -3.13 -0.23 -1.04
C PHE A 10 -4.43 -0.75 -1.62
N LEU A 11 -5.57 -0.22 -1.14
CA LEU A 11 -6.89 -0.68 -1.56
C LEU A 11 -7.31 -0.04 -2.88
N TYR A 12 -8.06 -0.80 -3.67
CA TYR A 12 -8.66 -0.32 -4.91
C TYR A 12 -10.07 0.21 -4.66
N ALA A 13 -10.57 1.03 -5.60
CA ALA A 13 -11.93 1.53 -5.55
C ALA A 13 -12.96 0.38 -5.47
N THR A 14 -12.72 -0.71 -6.19
CA THR A 14 -13.59 -1.89 -6.16
C THR A 14 -13.61 -2.56 -4.80
N ASP A 15 -12.47 -2.60 -4.08
CA ASP A 15 -12.40 -3.11 -2.71
C ASP A 15 -13.27 -2.28 -1.79
N VAL A 16 -13.16 -0.96 -1.89
CA VAL A 16 -13.92 -0.01 -1.07
C VAL A 16 -15.43 -0.15 -1.31
N GLN A 17 -15.84 -0.23 -2.58
CA GLN A 17 -17.24 -0.39 -2.95
C GLN A 17 -17.81 -1.70 -2.38
N LYS A 18 -17.06 -2.78 -2.51
CA LYS A 18 -17.46 -4.09 -2.02
C LYS A 18 -17.71 -4.07 -0.50
N PHE A 19 -16.81 -3.48 0.27
CA PHE A 19 -16.96 -3.43 1.72
C PHE A 19 -18.04 -2.45 2.16
N SER A 20 -18.24 -1.36 1.45
CA SER A 20 -19.35 -0.43 1.71
C SER A 20 -20.68 -1.12 1.51
N HIS A 21 -20.81 -1.92 0.45
CA HIS A 21 -22.00 -2.69 0.17
C HIS A 21 -22.27 -3.75 1.25
N LEU A 22 -21.23 -4.49 1.67
CA LEU A 22 -21.35 -5.47 2.73
C LEU A 22 -21.76 -4.83 4.05
N ARG A 23 -21.19 -3.66 4.36
CA ARG A 23 -21.52 -2.91 5.58
C ARG A 23 -22.99 -2.53 5.62
N SER A 24 -23.56 -2.04 4.52
CA SER A 24 -24.97 -1.65 4.48
C SER A 24 -25.91 -2.84 4.63
N ARG A 25 -25.48 -4.04 4.23
CA ARG A 25 -26.26 -5.26 4.39
C ARG A 25 -26.18 -5.85 5.80
N LEU A 26 -25.23 -5.43 6.61
CA LEU A 26 -24.97 -5.99 7.93
C LEU A 26 -25.65 -5.23 9.07
N ASP A 27 -26.33 -4.13 8.79
CA ASP A 27 -26.99 -3.31 9.82
C ASP A 27 -27.98 -4.12 10.65
N ASP A 28 -28.65 -5.11 10.02
CA ASP A 28 -29.64 -5.97 10.67
C ASP A 28 -29.12 -7.40 10.90
N GLN A 29 -27.81 -7.63 10.77
CA GLN A 29 -27.22 -8.96 10.89
C GLN A 29 -26.74 -9.25 12.31
N LEU A 30 -26.57 -10.54 12.61
CA LEU A 30 -25.99 -10.97 13.86
C LEU A 30 -24.53 -10.55 13.99
N ARG A 31 -24.08 -10.37 15.24
CA ARG A 31 -22.70 -9.98 15.56
C ARG A 31 -21.65 -10.87 14.88
N ARG A 32 -21.96 -12.18 14.76
CA ARG A 32 -21.05 -13.13 14.10
C ARG A 32 -20.81 -12.76 12.63
N ALA A 33 -21.84 -12.35 11.90
CA ALA A 33 -21.70 -11.93 10.52
C ALA A 33 -20.88 -10.64 10.39
N GLN A 34 -21.01 -9.72 11.34
CA GLN A 34 -20.21 -8.50 11.38
C GLN A 34 -18.73 -8.82 11.56
N LEU A 35 -18.40 -9.76 12.47
CA LEU A 35 -17.01 -10.20 12.67
C LEU A 35 -16.44 -10.87 11.43
N ALA A 36 -17.23 -11.71 10.75
CA ALA A 36 -16.78 -12.33 9.51
C ALA A 36 -16.44 -11.31 8.43
N THR A 37 -17.22 -10.21 8.36
CA THR A 37 -16.94 -9.13 7.41
C THR A 37 -15.66 -8.41 7.76
N VAL A 38 -15.41 -8.13 9.05
CA VAL A 38 -14.17 -7.50 9.51
C VAL A 38 -12.96 -8.37 9.17
N PHE A 39 -13.03 -9.68 9.42
CA PHE A 39 -11.94 -10.59 9.07
C PHE A 39 -11.72 -10.64 7.55
N SER A 40 -12.78 -10.62 6.76
CA SER A 40 -12.69 -10.58 5.30
C SER A 40 -11.98 -9.30 4.84
N LEU A 41 -12.32 -8.16 5.42
CA LEU A 41 -11.67 -6.89 5.13
C LEU A 41 -10.17 -6.95 5.43
N PHE A 42 -9.80 -7.44 6.61
CA PHE A 42 -8.38 -7.55 6.97
C PHE A 42 -7.62 -8.49 6.05
N ASN A 43 -8.24 -9.59 5.62
CA ASN A 43 -7.62 -10.51 4.68
C ASN A 43 -7.34 -9.84 3.32
N VAL A 44 -8.30 -9.09 2.79
CA VAL A 44 -8.10 -8.36 1.54
C VAL A 44 -6.99 -7.32 1.72
N TYR A 45 -7.06 -6.54 2.77
CA TYR A 45 -6.05 -5.51 3.04
C TYR A 45 -4.66 -6.12 3.16
N ARG A 46 -4.50 -7.21 3.91
CA ARG A 46 -3.22 -7.90 4.05
C ARG A 46 -2.68 -8.35 2.69
N ASN A 47 -3.53 -8.96 1.86
CA ASN A 47 -3.11 -9.40 0.53
C ASN A 47 -2.68 -8.25 -0.36
N ARG A 48 -3.40 -7.12 -0.29
CA ARG A 48 -3.03 -5.92 -1.04
C ARG A 48 -1.69 -5.36 -0.58
N VAL A 49 -1.46 -5.30 0.73
CA VAL A 49 -0.19 -4.80 1.29
C VAL A 49 0.97 -5.72 0.89
N GLU A 50 0.82 -7.04 1.05
CA GLU A 50 1.86 -8.00 0.68
C GLU A 50 2.23 -7.88 -0.79
N ASN A 51 1.23 -7.75 -1.66
CA ASN A 51 1.44 -7.58 -3.09
C ASN A 51 2.22 -6.29 -3.40
N ARG A 52 1.87 -5.19 -2.74
CA ARG A 52 2.56 -3.92 -2.97
C ARG A 52 3.98 -3.92 -2.44
N VAL A 53 4.22 -4.54 -1.29
CA VAL A 53 5.57 -4.66 -0.74
C VAL A 53 6.46 -5.50 -1.66
N GLU A 54 5.95 -6.62 -2.17
CA GLU A 54 6.70 -7.43 -3.13
C GLU A 54 7.03 -6.65 -4.40
N HIS A 55 6.07 -5.87 -4.90
CA HIS A 55 6.29 -5.00 -6.05
C HIS A 55 7.37 -3.94 -5.77
N ALA A 56 7.32 -3.32 -4.58
CA ALA A 56 8.32 -2.33 -4.17
C ALA A 56 9.73 -2.94 -4.12
N LEU A 57 9.85 -4.15 -3.59
CA LEU A 57 11.14 -4.84 -3.53
C LEU A 57 11.68 -5.16 -4.93
N ARG A 58 10.82 -5.55 -5.86
CA ARG A 58 11.22 -5.74 -7.26
C ARG A 58 11.68 -4.44 -7.90
N LEU A 59 11.02 -3.32 -7.58
CA LEU A 59 11.42 -2.01 -8.10
C LEU A 59 12.81 -1.61 -7.62
N LEU A 60 13.19 -1.95 -6.39
CA LEU A 60 14.54 -1.69 -5.89
C LEU A 60 15.60 -2.44 -6.71
N ASP A 61 15.29 -3.65 -7.13
CA ASP A 61 16.21 -4.45 -7.96
C ASP A 61 16.34 -3.91 -9.38
N SER A 62 15.26 -3.39 -9.95
CA SER A 62 15.24 -2.91 -11.33
C SER A 62 15.87 -1.53 -11.51
N GLY A 63 15.91 -0.74 -10.45
CA GLY A 63 16.45 0.63 -10.48
C GLY A 63 15.51 1.65 -11.09
N PHE A 64 15.99 2.90 -11.18
CA PHE A 64 15.18 4.03 -11.64
C PHE A 64 15.97 4.95 -12.54
N ASP A 65 15.27 5.68 -13.41
CA ASP A 65 15.82 6.75 -14.21
C ASP A 65 15.64 8.08 -13.46
N PHE A 66 16.72 8.56 -12.86
CA PHE A 66 16.70 9.81 -12.08
C PHE A 66 16.81 11.08 -12.95
N ASP A 67 17.03 10.91 -14.24
CA ASP A 67 17.05 12.06 -15.17
C ASP A 67 15.63 12.53 -15.51
N ILE A 68 14.63 11.69 -15.27
CA ILE A 68 13.22 12.08 -15.43
C ILE A 68 12.75 12.80 -14.19
N ASP A 69 12.31 14.05 -14.34
CA ASP A 69 11.75 14.85 -13.25
C ASP A 69 10.32 14.42 -12.98
N GLU A 70 10.12 13.81 -11.83
CA GLU A 70 8.81 13.29 -11.40
C GLU A 70 8.53 13.75 -9.98
N ARG A 71 7.25 13.98 -9.70
CA ARG A 71 6.81 14.38 -8.37
C ARG A 71 5.90 13.32 -7.77
N TYR A 72 6.15 12.99 -6.49
CA TYR A 72 5.31 12.10 -5.71
C TYR A 72 4.45 12.90 -4.74
N GLN A 73 3.14 12.66 -4.77
CA GLN A 73 2.22 13.30 -3.84
C GLN A 73 2.21 12.52 -2.52
N PHE A 74 2.79 13.11 -1.48
CA PHE A 74 2.89 12.48 -0.16
C PHE A 74 1.55 12.38 0.54
N ASP A 75 0.75 13.44 0.50
CA ASP A 75 -0.56 13.47 1.17
C ASP A 75 -1.63 13.11 0.16
N ARG A 76 -2.15 11.90 0.30
CA ARG A 76 -3.17 11.37 -0.59
C ARG A 76 -4.49 11.08 0.12
N ARG A 77 -4.71 11.69 1.30
CA ARG A 77 -5.91 11.45 2.09
C ARG A 77 -7.20 11.81 1.33
N ASP A 78 -7.13 12.80 0.46
CA ASP A 78 -8.25 13.25 -0.36
C ASP A 78 -8.15 12.80 -1.82
N ALA A 79 -7.18 11.97 -2.15
CA ALA A 79 -7.02 11.48 -3.51
C ALA A 79 -8.13 10.46 -3.84
N PRO A 80 -8.50 10.31 -5.12
CA PRO A 80 -9.42 9.24 -5.52
C PRO A 80 -8.82 7.87 -5.23
N TRP A 81 -9.67 6.90 -4.93
CA TRP A 81 -9.22 5.51 -4.84
C TRP A 81 -8.73 5.02 -6.19
N ILE A 82 -7.63 4.26 -6.18
CA ILE A 82 -7.03 3.73 -7.41
C ILE A 82 -8.00 2.72 -8.05
N THR A 83 -8.12 2.79 -9.37
CA THR A 83 -9.09 1.97 -10.11
C THR A 83 -8.48 0.83 -10.92
N SER A 84 -7.15 0.81 -11.09
CA SER A 84 -6.51 -0.21 -11.93
C SER A 84 -5.14 -0.61 -11.37
N THR A 85 -4.71 -1.82 -11.68
CA THR A 85 -3.38 -2.30 -11.31
C THR A 85 -2.26 -1.46 -11.95
N PRO A 86 -2.32 -1.10 -13.24
CA PRO A 86 -1.30 -0.22 -13.81
C PRO A 86 -1.17 1.13 -13.07
N ALA A 87 -2.29 1.72 -12.65
CA ALA A 87 -2.25 2.97 -11.89
C ALA A 87 -1.64 2.78 -10.51
N MET A 88 -1.95 1.66 -9.84
CA MET A 88 -1.36 1.33 -8.54
C MET A 88 0.15 1.07 -8.69
N ASP A 89 0.57 0.36 -9.74
CA ASP A 89 1.99 0.11 -10.02
C ASP A 89 2.74 1.41 -10.25
N GLU A 90 2.13 2.35 -10.98
CA GLU A 90 2.75 3.66 -11.25
C GLU A 90 2.87 4.49 -9.97
N LEU A 91 1.85 4.47 -9.12
CA LEU A 91 1.91 5.15 -7.82
C LEU A 91 3.08 4.63 -6.99
N TRP A 92 3.25 3.32 -6.91
CA TRP A 92 4.31 2.72 -6.13
C TRP A 92 5.69 2.93 -6.77
N ARG A 93 5.77 2.96 -8.10
CA ARG A 93 7.01 3.31 -8.79
C ARG A 93 7.47 4.71 -8.38
N GLN A 94 6.57 5.67 -8.37
CA GLN A 94 6.88 7.03 -7.96
C GLN A 94 7.26 7.10 -6.48
N ARG A 95 6.55 6.37 -5.63
CA ARG A 95 6.84 6.34 -4.19
C ARG A 95 8.21 5.78 -3.89
N VAL A 96 8.54 4.62 -4.47
CA VAL A 96 9.83 3.97 -4.22
C VAL A 96 10.97 4.80 -4.80
N LYS A 97 10.79 5.36 -6.01
CA LYS A 97 11.77 6.27 -6.60
C LYS A 97 12.03 7.48 -5.70
N ASN A 98 10.96 8.07 -5.17
CA ASN A 98 11.07 9.21 -4.27
C ASN A 98 11.78 8.85 -2.97
N ASP A 99 11.44 7.70 -2.37
CA ASP A 99 12.11 7.22 -1.17
C ASP A 99 13.60 6.98 -1.42
N TYR A 100 13.93 6.36 -2.56
CA TYR A 100 15.32 6.11 -2.96
C TYR A 100 16.08 7.42 -3.14
N LEU A 101 15.50 8.36 -3.88
CA LEU A 101 16.13 9.64 -4.17
C LEU A 101 16.38 10.44 -2.89
N SER A 102 15.45 10.43 -1.95
CA SER A 102 15.61 11.13 -0.66
C SER A 102 16.84 10.62 0.10
N LEU A 103 17.05 9.31 0.13
CA LEU A 103 18.21 8.72 0.78
C LEU A 103 19.50 8.98 0.01
N LYS A 104 19.44 9.00 -1.31
CA LYS A 104 20.58 9.31 -2.16
C LYS A 104 21.05 10.76 -1.93
N ILE A 105 20.11 11.70 -1.86
CA ILE A 105 20.42 13.11 -1.58
C ILE A 105 21.04 13.27 -0.19
N SER A 106 20.63 12.45 0.78
CA SER A 106 21.19 12.49 2.14
C SER A 106 22.59 11.88 2.23
N GLY A 107 23.13 11.38 1.13
CA GLY A 107 24.51 10.87 1.06
C GLY A 107 24.67 9.38 1.26
N LYS A 108 23.57 8.60 1.27
CA LYS A 108 23.63 7.15 1.41
C LYS A 108 24.13 6.49 0.12
N THR A 109 24.87 5.39 0.28
CA THR A 109 25.30 4.56 -0.87
C THR A 109 24.13 3.73 -1.39
N SER A 110 24.28 3.22 -2.61
CA SER A 110 23.29 2.35 -3.23
C SER A 110 22.94 1.14 -2.36
N ASP A 111 23.95 0.49 -1.77
CA ASP A 111 23.74 -0.67 -0.90
C ASP A 111 23.02 -0.30 0.38
N GLU A 112 23.39 0.81 0.98
CA GLU A 112 22.73 1.33 2.20
C GLU A 112 21.26 1.67 1.94
N ILE A 113 20.96 2.29 0.80
CA ILE A 113 19.60 2.66 0.41
C ILE A 113 18.74 1.41 0.21
N THR A 114 19.26 0.45 -0.56
CA THR A 114 18.53 -0.80 -0.84
C THR A 114 18.21 -1.54 0.46
N LYS A 115 19.18 -1.66 1.36
CA LYS A 115 18.97 -2.31 2.65
C LYS A 115 17.92 -1.57 3.48
N LYS A 116 18.04 -0.25 3.56
CA LYS A 116 17.16 0.57 4.39
C LYS A 116 15.71 0.51 3.89
N LEU A 117 15.51 0.58 2.58
CA LEU A 117 14.18 0.51 2.01
C LEU A 117 13.60 -0.90 2.06
N SER A 118 14.42 -1.93 1.86
CA SER A 118 13.98 -3.33 2.04
C SER A 118 13.50 -3.57 3.46
N ASP A 119 14.21 -3.06 4.46
CA ASP A 119 13.81 -3.16 5.87
C ASP A 119 12.51 -2.39 6.13
N ARG A 120 12.39 -1.18 5.58
CA ARG A 120 11.20 -0.33 5.73
C ARG A 120 9.95 -1.00 5.17
N TYR A 121 10.03 -1.50 3.95
CA TYR A 121 8.90 -2.16 3.30
C TYR A 121 8.61 -3.53 3.93
N GLY A 122 9.64 -4.23 4.35
CA GLY A 122 9.50 -5.48 5.08
C GLY A 122 8.79 -5.30 6.43
N GLN A 123 8.99 -4.17 7.10
CA GLN A 123 8.26 -3.84 8.33
C GLN A 123 6.78 -3.64 8.08
N ILE A 124 6.41 -3.03 6.96
CA ILE A 124 5.01 -2.87 6.58
C ILE A 124 4.34 -4.24 6.47
N LYS A 125 5.01 -5.18 5.79
CA LYS A 125 4.52 -6.55 5.63
C LYS A 125 4.38 -7.26 6.99
N ARG A 126 5.39 -7.17 7.86
CA ARG A 126 5.36 -7.79 9.19
C ARG A 126 4.23 -7.22 10.05
N ARG A 127 4.00 -5.92 9.97
CA ARG A 127 2.96 -5.24 10.75
C ARG A 127 1.58 -5.76 10.37
N VAL A 128 1.35 -6.01 9.08
CA VAL A 128 0.08 -6.54 8.59
C VAL A 128 -0.13 -7.99 9.03
N HIS A 129 0.94 -8.77 9.13
CA HIS A 129 0.86 -10.16 9.62
C HIS A 129 0.42 -10.25 11.08
N GLN A 130 0.59 -9.20 11.87
CA GLN A 130 0.12 -9.18 13.26
C GLN A 130 -1.41 -9.19 13.38
N PHE A 131 -2.12 -8.85 12.32
CA PHE A 131 -3.59 -8.95 12.27
C PHE A 131 -4.07 -10.36 11.91
N LYS A 132 -3.16 -11.31 11.80
CA LYS A 132 -3.47 -12.70 11.54
C LYS A 132 -3.97 -13.34 12.83
N ASN A 133 -5.08 -14.04 12.75
CA ASN A 133 -5.67 -14.75 13.91
C ASN A 133 -4.77 -15.83 14.44
#